data_69ba749448802d5fc731452113645c4a
#
_entry.id   69ba749448802d5fc731452113645c4a
#
_cell.length_a   1.000
_cell.length_b   1.000
_cell.length_c   1.000
_cell.angle_alpha   90.00
_cell.angle_beta   90.00
_cell.angle_gamma   90.00
#
_symmetry.space_group_name_H-M   'P 1'
#
loop_
_entity.id
_entity.type
_entity.pdbx_description
1 polymer ?
#
loop_
_entity_poly.entity_id
_entity_poly.type
_entity_poly.pdbx_seq_one_letter_code
_entity_poly.pdbx_strand_id
1 'polypeptide(L)'
;LPVERRALLKSRFHALVKGLPRERDYRLVFRHAPSLGANAFALPGGQVVITDDLVELVEGRDELLLAVMAHEAGHHEHRHAMRQALESSAVVVVAGFLFGDLSGAGSLSVSVPVLLLESGYSRRNETEADEYAFGLMARQGISPTAFAEVMRLMQEERGDHRLDGMTWLSTHPASGDRIEAAERAAAEFSATPR
;
A
#
# COMPACT_ATOMS: atom_id res chain seq x y z
N LEU A 1 -12.04 14.65 -4.06
CA LEU A 1 -11.10 15.06 -5.12
C LEU A 1 -11.82 15.52 -6.39
N PRO A 2 -11.35 16.60 -7.09
CA PRO A 2 -11.83 17.03 -8.41
C PRO A 2 -11.72 15.92 -9.47
N VAL A 3 -12.59 15.95 -10.46
CA VAL A 3 -12.65 14.92 -11.52
C VAL A 3 -11.35 14.90 -12.34
N GLU A 4 -10.84 16.06 -12.68
CA GLU A 4 -9.61 16.25 -13.46
C GLU A 4 -8.39 15.67 -12.70
N ARG A 5 -8.33 15.93 -11.38
CA ARG A 5 -7.26 15.41 -10.53
C ARG A 5 -7.28 13.88 -10.48
N ARG A 6 -8.47 13.29 -10.31
CA ARG A 6 -8.65 11.83 -10.33
C ARG A 6 -8.24 11.23 -11.68
N ALA A 7 -8.61 11.87 -12.78
CA ALA A 7 -8.25 11.41 -14.13
C ALA A 7 -6.73 11.45 -14.34
N LEU A 8 -6.06 12.53 -13.94
CA LEU A 8 -4.60 12.64 -14.00
C LEU A 8 -3.91 11.53 -13.22
N LEU A 9 -4.28 11.34 -11.96
CA LEU A 9 -3.67 10.32 -11.09
C LEU A 9 -3.91 8.90 -11.61
N LYS A 10 -5.10 8.61 -12.15
CA LYS A 10 -5.39 7.33 -12.82
C LYS A 10 -4.50 7.10 -14.03
N SER A 11 -4.27 8.14 -14.85
CA SER A 11 -3.39 8.05 -16.01
C SER A 11 -1.94 7.77 -15.59
N ARG A 12 -1.43 8.47 -14.57
CA ARG A 12 -0.07 8.24 -14.02
C ARG A 12 0.07 6.84 -13.43
N PHE A 13 -0.93 6.39 -12.68
CA PHE A 13 -0.95 5.02 -12.14
C PHE A 13 -0.97 3.98 -13.25
N HIS A 14 -1.79 4.18 -14.28
CA HIS A 14 -1.81 3.26 -15.42
C HIS A 14 -0.45 3.19 -16.13
N ALA A 15 0.21 4.33 -16.30
CA ALA A 15 1.58 4.37 -16.84
C ALA A 15 2.56 3.62 -15.93
N LEU A 16 2.44 3.77 -14.60
CA LEU A 16 3.27 3.09 -13.61
C LEU A 16 3.18 1.57 -13.72
N VAL A 17 1.96 1.01 -13.82
CA VAL A 17 1.71 -0.45 -13.83
C VAL A 17 1.76 -1.07 -15.21
N LYS A 18 1.97 -0.29 -16.26
CA LYS A 18 2.03 -0.76 -17.64
C LYS A 18 3.15 -1.78 -17.83
N GLY A 19 2.83 -2.90 -18.46
CA GLY A 19 3.78 -3.98 -18.71
C GLY A 19 4.01 -4.91 -17.52
N LEU A 20 3.33 -4.71 -16.39
CA LEU A 20 3.40 -5.65 -15.28
C LEU A 20 2.62 -6.94 -15.59
N PRO A 21 3.01 -8.08 -14.99
CA PRO A 21 2.37 -9.38 -15.23
C PRO A 21 0.85 -9.37 -15.03
N ARG A 22 0.37 -8.53 -14.08
CA ARG A 22 -1.05 -8.38 -13.73
C ARG A 22 -1.64 -7.03 -14.12
N GLU A 23 -1.10 -6.37 -15.13
CA GLU A 23 -1.54 -5.03 -15.57
C GLU A 23 -3.08 -4.92 -15.69
N ARG A 24 -3.75 -5.96 -16.17
CA ARG A 24 -5.21 -5.95 -16.40
C ARG A 24 -6.05 -5.99 -15.13
N ASP A 25 -5.47 -6.39 -14.01
CA ASP A 25 -6.15 -6.49 -12.73
C ASP A 25 -6.23 -5.13 -12.03
N TYR A 26 -5.27 -4.25 -12.32
CA TYR A 26 -5.15 -2.97 -11.61
C TYR A 26 -6.34 -2.03 -11.84
N ARG A 27 -6.87 -1.53 -10.72
CA ARG A 27 -7.93 -0.51 -10.67
C ARG A 27 -7.61 0.50 -9.57
N LEU A 28 -7.37 1.76 -9.93
CA LEU A 28 -7.18 2.82 -8.95
C LEU A 28 -8.53 3.44 -8.56
N VAL A 29 -8.80 3.46 -7.26
CA VAL A 29 -10.04 3.96 -6.67
C VAL A 29 -9.72 4.99 -5.60
N PHE A 30 -10.40 6.14 -5.66
CA PHE A 30 -10.32 7.17 -4.61
C PHE A 30 -11.52 7.07 -3.68
N ARG A 31 -11.29 7.28 -2.38
CA ARG A 31 -12.33 7.26 -1.35
C ARG A 31 -12.18 8.45 -0.42
N HIS A 32 -13.31 9.12 -0.19
CA HIS A 32 -13.43 10.01 0.96
C HIS A 32 -13.76 9.14 2.18
N ALA A 33 -12.78 8.96 3.06
CA ALA A 33 -12.86 8.06 4.21
C ALA A 33 -12.11 8.66 5.41
N PRO A 34 -12.67 9.71 6.06
CA PRO A 34 -11.99 10.43 7.13
C PRO A 34 -11.56 9.54 8.31
N SER A 35 -12.31 8.46 8.58
CA SER A 35 -11.95 7.48 9.63
C SER A 35 -10.67 6.67 9.32
N LEU A 36 -10.25 6.64 8.06
CA LEU A 36 -9.01 5.97 7.63
C LEU A 36 -7.85 6.95 7.48
N GLY A 37 -8.09 8.27 7.60
CA GLY A 37 -7.07 9.30 7.42
C GLY A 37 -6.32 9.17 6.11
N ALA A 38 -5.05 9.61 6.08
CA ALA A 38 -4.16 9.45 4.94
C ALA A 38 -3.75 7.98 4.78
N ASN A 39 -4.38 7.28 3.84
CA ASN A 39 -4.23 5.83 3.70
C ASN A 39 -4.25 5.36 2.24
N ALA A 40 -3.63 4.19 2.03
CA ALA A 40 -3.66 3.44 0.78
C ALA A 40 -3.65 1.94 1.08
N PHE A 41 -4.24 1.13 0.23
CA PHE A 41 -4.16 -0.34 0.36
C PHE A 41 -4.53 -1.05 -0.94
N ALA A 42 -3.87 -2.18 -1.17
CA ALA A 42 -4.18 -3.08 -2.27
C ALA A 42 -5.15 -4.17 -1.80
N LEU A 43 -6.31 -4.26 -2.45
CA LEU A 43 -7.26 -5.35 -2.23
C LEU A 43 -6.93 -6.57 -3.11
N PRO A 44 -7.31 -7.79 -2.67
CA PRO A 44 -7.29 -8.95 -3.55
C PRO A 44 -8.04 -8.66 -4.87
N GLY A 45 -7.39 -8.97 -6.01
CA GLY A 45 -7.96 -8.68 -7.32
C GLY A 45 -7.47 -7.38 -7.97
N GLY A 46 -6.45 -6.71 -7.38
CA GLY A 46 -5.72 -5.60 -8.01
C GLY A 46 -6.35 -4.22 -7.86
N GLN A 47 -7.37 -4.08 -7.03
CA GLN A 47 -7.89 -2.76 -6.69
C GLN A 47 -6.97 -2.08 -5.69
N VAL A 48 -6.40 -0.94 -6.08
CA VAL A 48 -5.63 -0.04 -5.20
C VAL A 48 -6.54 1.11 -4.78
N VAL A 49 -6.76 1.23 -3.49
CA VAL A 49 -7.58 2.29 -2.90
C VAL A 49 -6.66 3.35 -2.32
N ILE A 50 -6.97 4.61 -2.60
CA ILE A 50 -6.28 5.79 -2.05
C ILE A 50 -7.34 6.68 -1.40
N THR A 51 -7.08 7.14 -0.19
CA THR A 51 -7.95 8.13 0.47
C THR A 51 -7.71 9.53 -0.07
N ASP A 52 -8.74 10.36 -0.04
CA ASP A 52 -8.61 11.78 -0.43
C ASP A 52 -7.61 12.49 0.49
N ASP A 53 -7.59 12.15 1.78
CA ASP A 53 -6.67 12.70 2.79
C ASP A 53 -5.19 12.41 2.44
N LEU A 54 -4.86 11.23 1.89
CA LEU A 54 -3.50 10.95 1.43
C LEU A 54 -3.11 11.82 0.23
N VAL A 55 -4.04 12.07 -0.69
CA VAL A 55 -3.77 12.94 -1.85
C VAL A 55 -3.58 14.39 -1.41
N GLU A 56 -4.33 14.84 -0.42
CA GLU A 56 -4.20 16.19 0.18
C GLU A 56 -2.88 16.32 0.93
N LEU A 57 -2.49 15.30 1.71
CA LEU A 57 -1.25 15.29 2.48
C LEU A 57 0.00 15.53 1.61
N VAL A 58 0.04 14.95 0.42
CA VAL A 58 1.21 15.13 -0.46
C VAL A 58 1.22 16.46 -1.22
N GLU A 59 0.19 17.31 -1.09
CA GLU A 59 0.13 18.67 -1.65
C GLU A 59 0.51 18.76 -3.13
N GLY A 60 0.05 17.83 -3.95
CA GLY A 60 0.36 17.81 -5.38
C GLY A 60 1.74 17.26 -5.75
N ARG A 61 2.54 16.82 -4.78
CA ARG A 61 3.80 16.09 -5.01
C ARG A 61 3.51 14.67 -5.48
N ASP A 62 3.14 14.54 -6.74
CA ASP A 62 2.61 13.30 -7.32
C ASP A 62 3.58 12.12 -7.23
N GLU A 63 4.90 12.38 -7.23
CA GLU A 63 5.90 11.31 -7.11
C GLU A 63 5.83 10.60 -5.76
N LEU A 64 5.47 11.32 -4.68
CA LEU A 64 5.25 10.72 -3.36
C LEU A 64 4.06 9.76 -3.39
N LEU A 65 2.98 10.18 -4.05
CA LEU A 65 1.80 9.33 -4.21
C LEU A 65 2.08 8.12 -5.10
N LEU A 66 2.86 8.31 -6.18
CA LEU A 66 3.27 7.21 -7.05
C LEU A 66 4.20 6.22 -6.33
N ALA A 67 5.02 6.68 -5.38
CA ALA A 67 5.83 5.80 -4.54
C ALA A 67 4.95 4.89 -3.67
N VAL A 68 3.91 5.44 -3.03
CA VAL A 68 2.92 4.64 -2.28
C VAL A 68 2.20 3.67 -3.22
N MET A 69 1.74 4.13 -4.39
CA MET A 69 1.06 3.27 -5.38
C MET A 69 1.98 2.15 -5.89
N ALA A 70 3.27 2.39 -6.05
CA ALA A 70 4.26 1.38 -6.44
C ALA A 70 4.42 0.32 -5.35
N HIS A 71 4.41 0.72 -4.08
CA HIS A 71 4.45 -0.19 -2.94
C HIS A 71 3.18 -1.06 -2.88
N GLU A 72 2.00 -0.47 -3.05
CA GLU A 72 0.74 -1.22 -3.13
C GLU A 72 0.72 -2.19 -4.32
N ALA A 73 1.33 -1.81 -5.45
CA ALA A 73 1.53 -2.73 -6.57
C ALA A 73 2.44 -3.90 -6.19
N GLY A 74 3.48 -3.69 -5.39
CA GLY A 74 4.32 -4.74 -4.82
C GLY A 74 3.51 -5.75 -4.01
N HIS A 75 2.65 -5.27 -3.10
CA HIS A 75 1.75 -6.13 -2.34
C HIS A 75 0.82 -6.95 -3.23
N HIS A 76 0.30 -6.37 -4.30
CA HIS A 76 -0.56 -7.08 -5.25
C HIS A 76 0.21 -8.13 -6.05
N GLU A 77 1.38 -7.80 -6.60
CA GLU A 77 2.20 -8.74 -7.39
C GLU A 77 2.65 -9.93 -6.56
N HIS A 78 3.04 -9.71 -5.30
CA HIS A 78 3.41 -10.77 -4.35
C HIS A 78 2.20 -11.46 -3.70
N ARG A 79 0.96 -11.00 -3.98
CA ARG A 79 -0.30 -11.54 -3.42
C ARG A 79 -0.35 -11.54 -1.89
N HIS A 80 0.26 -10.53 -1.24
CA HIS A 80 0.35 -10.49 0.22
C HIS A 80 -1.03 -10.52 0.88
N ALA A 81 -1.97 -9.69 0.44
CA ALA A 81 -3.34 -9.67 0.96
C ALA A 81 -4.05 -11.03 0.80
N MET A 82 -3.85 -11.71 -0.34
CA MET A 82 -4.45 -13.03 -0.56
C MET A 82 -3.84 -14.09 0.35
N ARG A 83 -2.52 -14.10 0.52
CA ARG A 83 -1.83 -15.03 1.44
C ARG A 83 -2.30 -14.82 2.87
N GLN A 84 -2.35 -13.58 3.33
CA GLN A 84 -2.82 -13.22 4.67
C GLN A 84 -4.28 -13.63 4.89
N ALA A 85 -5.16 -13.43 3.90
CA ALA A 85 -6.55 -13.87 3.96
C ALA A 85 -6.67 -15.40 4.08
N LEU A 86 -5.86 -16.15 3.33
CA LEU A 86 -5.83 -17.61 3.40
C LEU A 86 -5.29 -18.12 4.75
N GLU A 87 -4.20 -17.52 5.24
CA GLU A 87 -3.61 -17.86 6.55
C GLU A 87 -4.61 -17.60 7.69
N SER A 88 -5.27 -16.44 7.70
CA SER A 88 -6.29 -16.09 8.69
C SER A 88 -7.50 -17.04 8.62
N SER A 89 -7.94 -17.41 7.41
CA SER A 89 -9.05 -18.34 7.21
C SER A 89 -8.69 -19.76 7.68
N ALA A 90 -7.46 -20.21 7.43
CA ALA A 90 -7.00 -21.52 7.88
C ALA A 90 -6.98 -21.62 9.41
N VAL A 91 -6.55 -20.56 10.10
CA VAL A 91 -6.57 -20.49 11.58
C VAL A 91 -8.00 -20.63 12.11
N VAL A 92 -8.98 -19.93 11.51
CA VAL A 92 -10.39 -20.02 11.94
C VAL A 92 -10.97 -21.41 11.70
N VAL A 93 -10.67 -22.03 10.55
CA VAL A 93 -11.14 -23.41 10.26
C VAL A 93 -10.55 -24.43 11.23
N VAL A 94 -9.24 -24.34 11.50
CA VAL A 94 -8.57 -25.23 12.46
C VAL A 94 -9.10 -25.03 13.86
N ALA A 95 -9.27 -23.79 14.30
CA ALA A 95 -9.85 -23.48 15.61
C ALA A 95 -11.29 -24.02 15.74
N GLY A 96 -12.13 -23.80 14.72
CA GLY A 96 -13.49 -24.32 14.68
C GLY A 96 -13.54 -25.85 14.76
N PHE A 97 -12.61 -26.55 14.11
CA PHE A 97 -12.48 -27.99 14.19
C PHE A 97 -12.05 -28.48 15.60
N LEU A 98 -11.09 -27.78 16.22
CA LEU A 98 -10.57 -28.15 17.53
C LEU A 98 -11.55 -27.88 18.68
N PHE A 99 -12.32 -26.78 18.57
CA PHE A 99 -13.24 -26.34 19.63
C PHE A 99 -14.72 -26.65 19.35
N GLY A 100 -15.01 -27.26 18.20
CA GLY A 100 -16.35 -27.77 17.87
C GLY A 100 -17.38 -26.66 17.49
N ASP A 101 -16.95 -25.43 17.25
CA ASP A 101 -17.82 -24.33 16.88
C ASP A 101 -17.47 -23.78 15.48
N LEU A 102 -18.24 -24.20 14.49
CA LEU A 102 -18.17 -23.69 13.10
C LEU A 102 -19.22 -22.61 12.81
N SER A 103 -19.98 -22.17 13.81
CA SER A 103 -21.06 -21.17 13.62
C SER A 103 -20.52 -19.81 13.13
N GLY A 104 -19.24 -19.51 13.37
CA GLY A 104 -18.56 -18.33 12.87
C GLY A 104 -18.09 -18.38 11.41
N ALA A 105 -18.13 -19.55 10.75
CA ALA A 105 -17.62 -19.70 9.38
C ALA A 105 -18.41 -18.87 8.34
N GLY A 106 -19.67 -18.59 8.59
CA GLY A 106 -20.51 -17.74 7.72
C GLY A 106 -20.14 -16.24 7.76
N SER A 107 -19.45 -15.77 8.80
CA SER A 107 -19.02 -14.38 8.95
C SER A 107 -17.66 -14.07 8.30
N LEU A 108 -16.92 -15.09 7.83
CA LEU A 108 -15.59 -14.94 7.26
C LEU A 108 -15.56 -14.04 6.02
N SER A 109 -16.61 -14.05 5.19
CA SER A 109 -16.69 -13.22 3.99
C SER A 109 -16.75 -11.71 4.28
N VAL A 110 -17.21 -11.33 5.48
CA VAL A 110 -17.29 -9.94 5.93
C VAL A 110 -16.06 -9.57 6.79
N SER A 111 -15.51 -10.51 7.55
CA SER A 111 -14.43 -10.28 8.50
C SER A 111 -13.06 -10.21 7.83
N VAL A 112 -12.82 -10.93 6.72
CA VAL A 112 -11.51 -10.97 6.04
C VAL A 112 -11.06 -9.59 5.55
N PRO A 113 -11.88 -8.76 4.88
CA PRO A 113 -11.46 -7.42 4.49
C PRO A 113 -11.10 -6.52 5.68
N VAL A 114 -11.84 -6.62 6.79
CA VAL A 114 -11.57 -5.83 8.00
C VAL A 114 -10.28 -6.29 8.66
N LEU A 115 -10.05 -7.59 8.79
CA LEU A 115 -8.80 -8.15 9.32
C LEU A 115 -7.57 -7.75 8.50
N LEU A 116 -7.69 -7.67 7.18
CA LEU A 116 -6.60 -7.21 6.31
C LEU A 116 -6.26 -5.74 6.54
N LEU A 117 -7.27 -4.91 6.86
CA LEU A 117 -7.06 -3.49 7.17
C LEU A 117 -6.48 -3.27 8.57
N GLU A 118 -6.71 -4.19 9.51
CA GLU A 118 -6.30 -4.02 10.93
C GLU A 118 -4.97 -4.70 11.27
N SER A 119 -4.60 -5.79 10.57
CA SER A 119 -3.50 -6.67 11.02
C SER A 119 -2.10 -6.26 10.55
N GLY A 120 -1.97 -5.29 9.64
CA GLY A 120 -0.67 -4.92 9.08
C GLY A 120 0.07 -6.10 8.39
N TYR A 121 1.05 -5.80 7.58
CA TYR A 121 1.86 -6.81 6.92
C TYR A 121 3.10 -7.20 7.76
N SER A 122 3.61 -8.40 7.55
CA SER A 122 4.87 -8.81 8.15
C SER A 122 6.04 -7.96 7.61
N ARG A 123 7.12 -7.81 8.40
CA ARG A 123 8.33 -7.10 7.94
C ARG A 123 8.87 -7.65 6.62
N ARG A 124 8.78 -8.96 6.42
CA ARG A 124 9.18 -9.60 5.17
C ARG A 124 8.33 -9.13 3.99
N ASN A 125 7.01 -9.10 4.17
CA ASN A 125 6.09 -8.63 3.12
C ASN A 125 6.35 -7.17 2.76
N GLU A 126 6.65 -6.33 3.78
CA GLU A 126 7.02 -4.93 3.58
C GLU A 126 8.31 -4.80 2.77
N THR A 127 9.35 -5.58 3.12
CA THR A 127 10.62 -5.57 2.37
C THR A 127 10.41 -6.01 0.91
N GLU A 128 9.66 -7.10 0.67
CA GLU A 128 9.35 -7.57 -0.68
C GLU A 128 8.57 -6.52 -1.49
N ALA A 129 7.64 -5.81 -0.86
CA ALA A 129 6.88 -4.73 -1.50
C ALA A 129 7.74 -3.48 -1.77
N ASP A 130 8.63 -3.12 -0.84
CA ASP A 130 9.56 -1.99 -0.99
C ASP A 130 10.54 -2.22 -2.14
N GLU A 131 11.21 -3.37 -2.18
CA GLU A 131 12.16 -3.72 -3.24
C GLU A 131 11.47 -3.71 -4.61
N TYR A 132 10.26 -4.25 -4.68
CA TYR A 132 9.46 -4.19 -5.90
C TYR A 132 9.14 -2.75 -6.30
N ALA A 133 8.71 -1.92 -5.34
CA ALA A 133 8.40 -0.51 -5.57
C ALA A 133 9.61 0.27 -6.10
N PHE A 134 10.79 0.10 -5.50
CA PHE A 134 12.02 0.79 -5.94
C PHE A 134 12.37 0.43 -7.38
N GLY A 135 12.31 -0.86 -7.73
CA GLY A 135 12.53 -1.30 -9.11
C GLY A 135 11.48 -0.75 -10.10
N LEU A 136 10.21 -0.68 -9.67
CA LEU A 136 9.13 -0.13 -10.49
C LEU A 136 9.29 1.38 -10.70
N MET A 137 9.59 2.12 -9.63
CA MET A 137 9.85 3.56 -9.67
C MET A 137 11.04 3.88 -10.59
N ALA A 138 12.15 3.15 -10.44
CA ALA A 138 13.34 3.34 -11.25
C ALA A 138 13.06 3.17 -12.76
N ARG A 139 12.27 2.16 -13.14
CA ARG A 139 11.84 1.96 -14.54
C ARG A 139 11.01 3.12 -15.10
N GLN A 140 10.32 3.84 -14.25
CA GLN A 140 9.49 5.01 -14.61
C GLN A 140 10.24 6.35 -14.47
N GLY A 141 11.53 6.31 -14.16
CA GLY A 141 12.34 7.50 -13.94
C GLY A 141 12.03 8.26 -12.66
N ILE A 142 11.36 7.62 -11.70
CA ILE A 142 11.03 8.18 -10.39
C ILE A 142 12.09 7.73 -9.39
N SER A 143 12.71 8.68 -8.67
CA SER A 143 13.69 8.35 -7.63
C SER A 143 13.04 7.67 -6.43
N PRO A 144 13.61 6.58 -5.89
CA PRO A 144 13.18 5.99 -4.63
C PRO A 144 13.24 6.95 -3.42
N THR A 145 13.94 8.09 -3.53
CA THR A 145 13.89 9.17 -2.52
C THR A 145 12.45 9.59 -2.20
N ALA A 146 11.56 9.59 -3.20
CA ALA A 146 10.15 9.92 -3.00
C ALA A 146 9.46 8.98 -1.99
N PHE A 147 9.87 7.70 -1.93
CA PHE A 147 9.36 6.77 -0.93
C PHE A 147 9.85 7.10 0.48
N ALA A 148 11.12 7.41 0.65
CA ALA A 148 11.67 7.85 1.94
C ALA A 148 11.00 9.16 2.40
N GLU A 149 10.76 10.09 1.48
CA GLU A 149 10.12 11.38 1.78
C GLU A 149 8.66 11.22 2.22
N VAL A 150 7.86 10.41 1.53
CA VAL A 150 6.46 10.19 1.93
C VAL A 150 6.36 9.48 3.28
N MET A 151 7.27 8.55 3.59
CA MET A 151 7.30 7.90 4.90
C MET A 151 7.60 8.91 6.02
N ARG A 152 8.55 9.83 5.83
CA ARG A 152 8.85 10.89 6.80
C ARG A 152 7.68 11.85 6.97
N LEU A 153 7.07 12.27 5.86
CA LEU A 153 5.91 13.15 5.89
C LEU A 153 4.76 12.54 6.71
N MET A 154 4.47 11.25 6.50
CA MET A 154 3.43 10.56 7.27
C MET A 154 3.81 10.37 8.76
N GLN A 155 5.10 10.21 9.08
CA GLN A 155 5.57 10.16 10.47
C GLN A 155 5.41 11.51 11.18
N GLU A 156 5.73 12.60 10.50
CA GLU A 156 5.58 13.97 11.02
C GLU A 156 4.12 14.28 11.31
N GLU A 157 3.22 14.02 10.37
CA GLU A 157 1.78 14.23 10.54
C GLU A 157 1.17 13.40 11.68
N ARG A 158 1.66 12.16 11.87
CA ARG A 158 1.25 11.31 12.99
C ARG A 158 1.74 11.86 14.33
N GLY A 159 2.96 12.43 14.38
CA GLY A 159 3.52 13.05 15.58
C GLY A 159 2.75 14.29 16.03
N ASP A 160 2.21 15.06 15.11
CA ASP A 160 1.44 16.28 15.35
C ASP A 160 -0.04 16.02 15.73
N HIS A 161 -0.44 14.76 15.96
CA HIS A 161 -1.83 14.35 16.24
C HIS A 161 -2.89 14.83 15.23
N ARG A 162 -2.46 15.19 14.01
CA ARG A 162 -3.38 15.60 12.93
C ARG A 162 -4.10 14.43 12.29
N LEU A 163 -3.59 13.21 12.47
CA LEU A 163 -4.17 11.98 11.95
C LEU A 163 -4.70 11.13 13.11
N ASP A 164 -5.90 11.46 13.61
CA ASP A 164 -6.68 10.57 14.45
C ASP A 164 -7.31 9.51 13.55
N GLY A 165 -6.75 8.29 13.55
CA GLY A 165 -7.34 7.20 12.77
C GLY A 165 -6.34 6.14 12.35
N MET A 166 -6.83 5.17 11.58
CA MET A 166 -6.04 4.10 11.00
C MET A 166 -5.35 4.61 9.74
N THR A 167 -4.10 5.13 9.89
CA THR A 167 -3.30 5.64 8.78
C THR A 167 -2.56 4.54 8.05
N TRP A 168 -2.01 4.83 6.87
CA TRP A 168 -1.15 3.91 6.11
C TRP A 168 -0.03 3.32 6.97
N LEU A 169 0.59 4.12 7.84
CA LEU A 169 1.64 3.65 8.75
C LEU A 169 1.14 2.67 9.84
N SER A 170 -0.16 2.51 10.00
CA SER A 170 -0.71 1.51 10.94
C SER A 170 -0.61 0.10 10.38
N THR A 171 -0.77 -0.04 9.07
CA THR A 171 -0.66 -1.31 8.34
C THR A 171 0.70 -1.52 7.71
N HIS A 172 1.43 -0.44 7.41
CA HIS A 172 2.77 -0.41 6.81
C HIS A 172 3.74 0.40 7.70
N PRO A 173 4.22 -0.15 8.82
CA PRO A 173 5.02 0.62 9.77
C PRO A 173 6.27 1.20 9.12
N ALA A 174 6.45 2.51 9.24
CA ALA A 174 7.69 3.15 8.87
C ALA A 174 8.78 2.76 9.87
N SER A 175 9.88 2.19 9.38
CA SER A 175 11.08 1.93 10.18
C SER A 175 12.27 2.67 9.56
N GLY A 176 13.27 2.96 10.39
CA GLY A 176 14.53 3.52 9.90
C GLY A 176 15.13 2.67 8.79
N ASP A 177 15.09 1.35 8.94
CA ASP A 177 15.63 0.39 7.95
C ASP A 177 14.98 0.54 6.56
N ARG A 178 13.66 0.79 6.50
CA ARG A 178 12.92 0.98 5.24
C ARG A 178 13.28 2.32 4.57
N ILE A 179 13.40 3.38 5.37
CA ILE A 179 13.83 4.70 4.88
C ILE A 179 15.25 4.60 4.33
N GLU A 180 16.18 3.97 5.07
CA GLU A 180 17.56 3.76 4.61
C GLU A 180 17.62 2.87 3.36
N ALA A 181 16.76 1.86 3.23
CA ALA A 181 16.69 1.03 2.03
C ALA A 181 16.28 1.86 0.80
N ALA A 182 15.31 2.76 0.95
CA ALA A 182 14.90 3.68 -0.11
C ALA A 182 16.02 4.66 -0.50
N GLU A 183 16.79 5.15 0.47
CA GLU A 183 17.93 6.03 0.23
C GLU A 183 19.08 5.31 -0.49
N ARG A 184 19.37 4.06 -0.13
CA ARG A 184 20.34 3.22 -0.86
C ARG A 184 19.90 2.99 -2.30
N ALA A 185 18.64 2.61 -2.51
CA ALA A 185 18.10 2.43 -3.85
C ALA A 185 18.13 3.73 -4.68
N ALA A 186 17.93 4.88 -4.05
CA ALA A 186 18.02 6.19 -4.70
C ALA A 186 19.47 6.53 -5.12
N ALA A 187 20.46 6.16 -4.32
CA ALA A 187 21.87 6.33 -4.68
C ALA A 187 22.24 5.49 -5.91
N GLU A 188 21.78 4.23 -5.97
CA GLU A 188 21.96 3.35 -7.13
C GLU A 188 21.26 3.89 -8.37
N PHE A 189 20.02 4.39 -8.23
CA PHE A 189 19.26 5.02 -9.30
C PHE A 189 19.99 6.23 -9.90
N SER A 190 20.64 7.06 -9.05
CA SER A 190 21.38 8.23 -9.48
C SER A 190 22.72 7.89 -10.17
N ALA A 191 23.29 6.73 -9.85
CA ALA A 191 24.56 6.26 -10.42
C ALA A 191 24.39 5.57 -11.80
N THR A 192 23.15 5.22 -12.18
CA THR A 192 22.88 4.54 -13.45
C THR A 192 22.80 5.57 -14.59
N PRO A 193 23.67 5.52 -15.62
CA PRO A 193 23.57 6.39 -16.79
C PRO A 193 22.24 6.17 -17.51
N ARG A 194 21.56 7.27 -17.85
CA ARG A 194 20.31 7.27 -18.63
C ARG A 194 20.57 7.27 -20.12
#